data_ef788a290182f909ae76b9c3c9b4b1f9
#
_entry.id   ef788a290182f909ae76b9c3c9b4b1f9
#
_cell.length_a   1.000
_cell.length_b   1.000
_cell.length_c   1.000
_cell.angle_alpha   90.00
_cell.angle_beta   90.00
_cell.angle_gamma   90.00
#
_symmetry.space_group_name_H-M   'P 1'
#
loop_
_entity.id
_entity.type
_entity.pdbx_description
1 polymer ?
#
loop_
_entity_poly.entity_id
_entity_poly.type
_entity_poly.pdbx_seq_one_letter_code
_entity_poly.pdbx_strand_id
1 'polypeptide(L)'
;MDQHYMDIEAVMDLQDIIASLQDLEDDDFSKQGLTVAGTWDEVDDPILIGPDGTPVDTWREGYPYDKRMSRREYEMTKRLLQIELLKMQGWVKETGQRICIMFEGRDAAGKGGTIKRFMEHMNPRGANVIALSKPTEAEKGQWYFQRYIKHLPTAGEIVLFDRSWYNRAGVERVMGFCTDDEYYEFMKQAPELERMLVRSGIKLFKFWFSVSRKEQVTRFTIRRIDPVRQWKLSPMDLASLDRWDKYTEAKEA
;
A
#
# COMPACT_ATOMS: atom_id res chain seq x y z
N MET A 1 3.98 -18.12 16.33
CA MET A 1 4.15 -18.49 14.90
C MET A 1 2.73 -18.63 14.39
N ASP A 2 2.15 -17.55 13.90
CA ASP A 2 0.72 -17.34 14.01
C ASP A 2 0.02 -17.40 12.68
N GLN A 3 -1.01 -18.22 12.71
CA GLN A 3 -2.02 -18.56 11.71
C GLN A 3 -2.78 -17.38 11.06
N HIS A 4 -2.36 -16.12 11.31
CA HIS A 4 -3.08 -14.93 10.84
C HIS A 4 -2.77 -14.49 9.40
N TYR A 5 -1.84 -15.18 8.73
CA TYR A 5 -1.52 -14.88 7.31
C TYR A 5 -2.34 -15.71 6.32
N MET A 6 -3.12 -16.69 6.79
CA MET A 6 -3.84 -17.65 5.94
C MET A 6 -5.32 -17.34 5.71
N ASP A 7 -5.93 -16.41 6.43
CA ASP A 7 -7.36 -16.13 6.29
C ASP A 7 -7.73 -15.21 5.11
N ILE A 8 -6.77 -14.78 4.29
CA ILE A 8 -7.08 -14.12 3.01
C ILE A 8 -7.54 -15.14 1.95
N GLU A 9 -7.26 -16.43 2.17
CA GLU A 9 -7.63 -17.51 1.26
C GLU A 9 -9.09 -17.98 1.38
N ALA A 10 -9.81 -17.59 2.42
CA ALA A 10 -11.17 -18.09 2.69
C ALA A 10 -12.28 -17.43 1.86
N VAL A 11 -11.98 -16.52 0.90
CA VAL A 11 -13.01 -15.77 0.16
C VAL A 11 -13.02 -16.02 -1.35
N MET A 12 -11.95 -16.53 -1.93
CA MET A 12 -11.94 -17.00 -3.32
C MET A 12 -11.00 -18.20 -3.43
N ASP A 13 -11.52 -19.33 -3.89
CA ASP A 13 -10.71 -20.48 -4.28
C ASP A 13 -9.70 -20.04 -5.36
N LEU A 14 -8.53 -20.67 -5.37
CA LEU A 14 -7.50 -20.46 -6.40
C LEU A 14 -8.09 -20.63 -7.81
N GLN A 15 -9.09 -21.52 -7.95
CA GLN A 15 -9.86 -21.72 -9.16
C GLN A 15 -10.73 -20.52 -9.53
N ASP A 16 -11.33 -19.83 -8.56
CA ASP A 16 -12.13 -18.62 -8.79
C ASP A 16 -11.24 -17.43 -9.17
N ILE A 17 -10.04 -17.35 -8.62
CA ILE A 17 -9.02 -16.36 -9.02
C ILE A 17 -8.56 -16.65 -10.45
N ILE A 18 -8.31 -17.90 -10.80
CA ILE A 18 -7.94 -18.33 -12.15
C ILE A 18 -9.08 -18.08 -13.12
N ALA A 19 -10.33 -18.38 -12.76
CA ALA A 19 -11.50 -18.15 -13.59
C ALA A 19 -11.75 -16.64 -13.78
N SER A 20 -11.64 -15.82 -12.74
CA SER A 20 -11.77 -14.36 -12.86
C SER A 20 -10.65 -13.73 -13.69
N LEU A 21 -9.48 -14.37 -13.74
CA LEU A 21 -8.37 -13.99 -14.63
C LEU A 21 -8.59 -14.47 -16.08
N GLN A 22 -9.41 -15.51 -16.27
CA GLN A 22 -9.77 -16.06 -17.59
C GLN A 22 -10.94 -15.31 -18.23
N ASP A 23 -11.90 -14.79 -17.44
CA ASP A 23 -13.03 -13.99 -17.93
C ASP A 23 -12.61 -12.58 -18.42
N LEU A 24 -11.37 -12.15 -18.17
CA LEU A 24 -10.78 -10.94 -18.74
C LEU A 24 -10.14 -11.22 -20.12
N GLU A 25 -10.82 -12.03 -20.96
CA GLU A 25 -10.27 -12.48 -22.26
C GLU A 25 -10.00 -11.36 -23.25
N ASP A 26 -10.57 -10.18 -23.10
CA ASP A 26 -10.39 -9.07 -24.05
C ASP A 26 -9.14 -8.23 -23.82
N ASP A 27 -8.47 -8.35 -22.65
CA ASP A 27 -7.22 -7.68 -22.33
C ASP A 27 -6.08 -8.68 -21.99
N ASP A 28 -6.04 -9.80 -22.67
CA ASP A 28 -5.02 -10.84 -22.45
C ASP A 28 -3.65 -10.39 -22.99
N PHE A 29 -2.93 -9.63 -22.17
CA PHE A 29 -1.58 -9.17 -22.47
C PHE A 29 -0.59 -10.32 -22.72
N SER A 30 -0.87 -11.54 -22.23
CA SER A 30 -0.05 -12.72 -22.51
C SER A 30 -0.14 -13.14 -23.98
N LYS A 31 -1.30 -12.97 -24.61
CA LYS A 31 -1.49 -13.15 -26.07
C LYS A 31 -0.86 -12.02 -26.89
N GLN A 32 -0.56 -10.89 -26.25
CA GLN A 32 0.11 -9.74 -26.90
C GLN A 32 1.65 -9.86 -26.89
N GLY A 33 2.19 -10.98 -26.42
CA GLY A 33 3.64 -11.21 -26.37
C GLY A 33 4.37 -10.38 -25.32
N LEU A 34 3.66 -9.91 -24.29
CA LEU A 34 4.26 -9.20 -23.16
C LEU A 34 5.00 -10.17 -22.25
N THR A 35 6.20 -9.82 -21.84
CA THR A 35 7.01 -10.58 -20.90
C THR A 35 7.55 -9.69 -19.78
N VAL A 36 7.97 -10.31 -18.68
CA VAL A 36 8.63 -9.61 -17.58
C VAL A 36 10.09 -9.97 -17.58
N ALA A 37 10.95 -8.95 -17.71
CA ALA A 37 12.39 -9.09 -17.56
C ALA A 37 12.81 -8.55 -16.19
N GLY A 38 13.71 -9.27 -15.54
CA GLY A 38 14.43 -8.84 -14.36
C GLY A 38 15.74 -9.59 -14.29
N THR A 39 16.84 -8.90 -14.04
CA THR A 39 18.08 -9.54 -13.63
C THR A 39 17.95 -10.02 -12.18
N TRP A 40 18.78 -10.96 -11.76
CA TRP A 40 18.79 -11.46 -10.37
C TRP A 40 18.95 -10.32 -9.34
N ASP A 41 19.57 -9.21 -9.74
CA ASP A 41 19.73 -8.01 -8.92
C ASP A 41 18.51 -7.07 -8.95
N GLU A 42 17.56 -7.26 -9.88
CA GLU A 42 16.38 -6.42 -10.11
C GLU A 42 15.05 -7.10 -9.71
N VAL A 43 15.11 -8.22 -9.03
CA VAL A 43 13.94 -9.03 -8.63
C VAL A 43 12.85 -8.21 -7.91
N ASP A 44 13.23 -7.13 -7.24
CA ASP A 44 12.29 -6.26 -6.51
C ASP A 44 11.60 -5.20 -7.40
N ASP A 45 12.12 -4.94 -8.62
CA ASP A 45 11.55 -3.93 -9.54
C ASP A 45 11.57 -4.46 -11.00
N PRO A 46 10.73 -5.44 -11.33
CA PRO A 46 10.70 -6.04 -12.65
C PRO A 46 10.23 -5.06 -13.71
N ILE A 47 10.74 -5.20 -14.92
CA ILE A 47 10.41 -4.39 -16.08
C ILE A 47 9.47 -5.17 -16.99
N LEU A 48 8.38 -4.55 -17.40
CA LEU A 48 7.49 -5.09 -18.43
C LEU A 48 8.17 -4.90 -19.80
N ILE A 49 8.24 -5.98 -20.59
CA ILE A 49 8.80 -5.98 -21.93
C ILE A 49 7.65 -6.14 -22.93
N GLY A 50 7.61 -5.28 -23.92
CA GLY A 50 6.65 -5.32 -25.00
C GLY A 50 6.90 -6.46 -26.01
N PRO A 51 5.96 -6.69 -26.95
CA PRO A 51 6.09 -7.71 -27.98
C PRO A 51 7.28 -7.50 -28.92
N ASP A 52 7.74 -6.27 -29.02
CA ASP A 52 8.91 -5.85 -29.82
C ASP A 52 10.24 -6.06 -29.09
N GLY A 53 10.20 -6.58 -27.85
CA GLY A 53 11.37 -6.79 -27.01
C GLY A 53 11.86 -5.51 -26.30
N THR A 54 11.14 -4.41 -26.39
CA THR A 54 11.53 -3.16 -25.72
C THR A 54 10.83 -2.99 -24.36
N PRO A 55 11.47 -2.30 -23.39
CA PRO A 55 10.83 -1.96 -22.12
C PRO A 55 9.62 -1.05 -22.30
N VAL A 56 8.53 -1.37 -21.60
CA VAL A 56 7.33 -0.51 -21.54
C VAL A 56 7.60 0.65 -20.59
N ASP A 57 7.73 1.85 -21.12
CA ASP A 57 8.16 3.05 -20.39
C ASP A 57 6.94 3.93 -20.01
N THR A 58 6.26 3.59 -18.89
CA THR A 58 5.08 4.32 -18.40
C THR A 58 5.34 5.19 -17.16
N TRP A 59 6.54 5.11 -16.61
CA TRP A 59 6.88 5.83 -15.38
C TRP A 59 6.97 7.36 -15.55
N ARG A 60 7.16 7.86 -16.79
CA ARG A 60 7.35 9.29 -17.08
C ARG A 60 6.10 10.14 -16.84
N GLU A 61 4.92 9.56 -17.00
CA GLU A 61 3.67 10.30 -16.86
C GLU A 61 3.47 10.78 -15.42
N GLY A 62 3.44 12.10 -15.24
CA GLY A 62 3.33 12.73 -13.93
C GLY A 62 4.54 12.58 -13.01
N TYR A 63 5.67 12.08 -13.54
CA TYR A 63 6.90 11.97 -12.76
C TYR A 63 7.57 13.35 -12.63
N PRO A 64 7.86 13.83 -11.42
CA PRO A 64 8.27 15.22 -11.20
C PRO A 64 9.75 15.50 -11.50
N TYR A 65 10.51 14.50 -11.94
CA TYR A 65 11.95 14.61 -12.20
C TYR A 65 12.27 14.30 -13.67
N ASP A 66 13.34 14.91 -14.19
CA ASP A 66 13.76 14.76 -15.59
C ASP A 66 14.23 13.34 -15.93
N LYS A 67 14.72 12.59 -14.97
CA LYS A 67 15.24 11.22 -15.15
C LYS A 67 14.95 10.32 -13.93
N ARG A 68 14.85 9.02 -14.20
CA ARG A 68 14.87 8.02 -13.11
C ARG A 68 16.22 8.06 -12.40
N MET A 69 16.18 7.88 -11.10
CA MET A 69 17.37 7.64 -10.30
C MET A 69 18.05 6.33 -10.78
N SER A 70 19.37 6.34 -10.93
CA SER A 70 20.11 5.11 -11.25
C SER A 70 20.02 4.11 -10.09
N ARG A 71 20.12 2.81 -10.39
CA ARG A 71 20.10 1.76 -9.36
C ARG A 71 21.14 2.01 -8.27
N ARG A 72 22.38 2.35 -8.67
CA ARG A 72 23.46 2.65 -7.73
C ARG A 72 23.13 3.83 -6.81
N GLU A 73 22.62 4.91 -7.37
CA GLU A 73 22.22 6.11 -6.64
C GLU A 73 21.08 5.81 -5.67
N TYR A 74 20.09 5.04 -6.12
CA TYR A 74 18.98 4.56 -5.27
C TYR A 74 19.48 3.74 -4.09
N GLU A 75 20.33 2.73 -4.32
CA GLU A 75 20.86 1.87 -3.25
C GLU A 75 21.68 2.65 -2.23
N MET A 76 22.50 3.60 -2.69
CA MET A 76 23.28 4.47 -1.79
C MET A 76 22.37 5.35 -0.94
N THR A 77 21.39 6.01 -1.56
CA THR A 77 20.44 6.88 -0.87
C THR A 77 19.58 6.09 0.12
N LYS A 78 19.05 4.94 -0.32
CA LYS A 78 18.29 4.03 0.53
C LYS A 78 19.08 3.64 1.77
N ARG A 79 20.35 3.24 1.61
CA ARG A 79 21.22 2.86 2.73
C ARG A 79 21.42 4.00 3.73
N LEU A 80 21.65 5.22 3.25
CA LEU A 80 21.79 6.39 4.14
C LEU A 80 20.50 6.64 4.93
N LEU A 81 19.35 6.58 4.28
CA LEU A 81 18.05 6.75 4.94
C LEU A 81 17.78 5.62 5.96
N GLN A 82 18.18 4.39 5.66
CA GLN A 82 18.04 3.27 6.60
C GLN A 82 18.92 3.44 7.85
N ILE A 83 20.10 4.03 7.72
CA ILE A 83 20.93 4.41 8.87
C ILE A 83 20.21 5.44 9.74
N GLU A 84 19.59 6.46 9.15
CA GLU A 84 18.82 7.45 9.91
C GLU A 84 17.57 6.84 10.58
N LEU A 85 16.90 5.88 9.92
CA LEU A 85 15.79 5.12 10.53
C LEU A 85 16.25 4.33 11.76
N LEU A 86 17.43 3.73 11.75
CA LEU A 86 18.00 3.04 12.92
C LEU A 86 18.32 4.02 14.05
N LYS A 87 18.90 5.17 13.75
CA LYS A 87 19.13 6.24 14.74
C LYS A 87 17.81 6.71 15.34
N MET A 88 16.80 6.94 14.50
CA MET A 88 15.46 7.31 14.94
C MET A 88 14.87 6.24 15.87
N GLN A 89 14.97 4.95 15.54
CA GLN A 89 14.47 3.88 16.39
C GLN A 89 15.19 3.85 17.76
N GLY A 90 16.51 4.03 17.78
CA GLY A 90 17.28 4.16 19.01
C GLY A 90 16.76 5.32 19.88
N TRP A 91 16.63 6.49 19.29
CA TRP A 91 16.10 7.68 19.97
C TRP A 91 14.68 7.47 20.49
N VAL A 92 13.79 6.85 19.69
CA VAL A 92 12.41 6.55 20.11
C VAL A 92 12.40 5.66 21.35
N LYS A 93 13.22 4.61 21.36
CA LYS A 93 13.35 3.70 22.49
C LYS A 93 13.89 4.37 23.75
N GLU A 94 14.96 5.17 23.59
CA GLU A 94 15.62 5.83 24.71
C GLU A 94 14.77 6.93 25.35
N THR A 95 14.03 7.68 24.55
CA THR A 95 13.24 8.83 24.99
C THR A 95 11.77 8.51 25.25
N GLY A 96 11.33 7.27 24.99
CA GLY A 96 9.94 6.87 25.16
C GLY A 96 8.97 7.55 24.19
N GLN A 97 9.46 8.06 23.05
CA GLN A 97 8.59 8.66 22.03
C GLN A 97 7.65 7.64 21.44
N ARG A 98 6.55 8.11 20.86
CA ARG A 98 5.54 7.30 20.17
C ARG A 98 5.40 7.80 18.75
N ILE A 99 5.69 6.95 17.77
CA ILE A 99 5.61 7.32 16.35
C ILE A 99 4.55 6.46 15.66
N CYS A 100 3.64 7.11 14.97
CA CYS A 100 2.64 6.48 14.11
C CYS A 100 2.83 7.00 12.68
N ILE A 101 3.07 6.08 11.74
CA ILE A 101 3.28 6.40 10.33
C ILE A 101 2.18 5.72 9.50
N MET A 102 1.46 6.47 8.70
CA MET A 102 0.42 5.95 7.80
C MET A 102 0.90 6.01 6.36
N PHE A 103 0.74 4.91 5.65
CA PHE A 103 1.05 4.78 4.23
C PHE A 103 -0.24 4.64 3.45
N GLU A 104 -0.64 5.71 2.78
CA GLU A 104 -1.87 5.83 2.02
C GLU A 104 -1.58 6.02 0.53
N GLY A 105 -2.58 5.85 -0.30
CA GLY A 105 -2.46 6.10 -1.72
C GLY A 105 -3.01 4.96 -2.57
N ARG A 106 -2.89 5.10 -3.88
CA ARG A 106 -3.45 4.19 -4.87
C ARG A 106 -2.86 2.78 -4.78
N ASP A 107 -3.59 1.81 -5.30
CA ASP A 107 -3.07 0.47 -5.44
C ASP A 107 -1.89 0.44 -6.41
N ALA A 108 -0.95 -0.45 -6.15
CA ALA A 108 0.33 -0.53 -6.85
C ALA A 108 1.20 0.75 -6.82
N ALA A 109 0.89 1.78 -6.02
CA ALA A 109 1.68 3.00 -5.92
C ALA A 109 3.02 2.85 -5.17
N GLY A 110 3.27 1.69 -4.52
CA GLY A 110 4.56 1.42 -3.87
C GLY A 110 4.54 1.38 -2.34
N LYS A 111 3.38 1.49 -1.69
CA LYS A 111 3.24 1.48 -0.21
C LYS A 111 3.98 0.33 0.45
N GLY A 112 3.61 -0.91 0.12
CA GLY A 112 4.23 -2.11 0.72
C GLY A 112 5.73 -2.23 0.45
N GLY A 113 6.19 -1.81 -0.74
CA GLY A 113 7.62 -1.74 -1.07
C GLY A 113 8.37 -0.77 -0.16
N THR A 114 7.79 0.40 0.10
CA THR A 114 8.37 1.40 1.00
C THR A 114 8.37 0.90 2.44
N ILE A 115 7.28 0.33 2.92
CA ILE A 115 7.19 -0.27 4.27
C ILE A 115 8.28 -1.36 4.43
N LYS A 116 8.46 -2.24 3.43
CA LYS A 116 9.53 -3.23 3.42
C LYS A 116 10.91 -2.58 3.61
N ARG A 117 11.19 -1.46 2.90
CA ARG A 117 12.46 -0.74 3.00
C ARG A 117 12.65 -0.04 4.36
N PHE A 118 11.57 0.47 4.95
CA PHE A 118 11.61 1.01 6.32
C PHE A 118 11.99 -0.08 7.32
N MET A 119 11.36 -1.25 7.23
CA MET A 119 11.51 -2.33 8.19
C MET A 119 12.79 -3.18 8.01
N GLU A 120 13.44 -3.09 6.87
CA GLU A 120 14.52 -3.99 6.44
C GLU A 120 15.63 -4.19 7.48
N HIS A 121 15.97 -3.13 8.22
CA HIS A 121 17.00 -3.17 9.26
C HIS A 121 16.50 -2.77 10.65
N MET A 122 15.23 -2.40 10.79
CA MET A 122 14.66 -2.03 12.07
C MET A 122 14.47 -3.26 12.96
N ASN A 123 14.63 -3.08 14.26
CA ASN A 123 14.31 -4.12 15.23
C ASN A 123 12.78 -4.29 15.33
N PRO A 124 12.22 -5.47 14.99
CA PRO A 124 10.78 -5.69 14.98
C PRO A 124 10.12 -5.68 16.37
N ARG A 125 10.93 -5.68 17.46
CA ARG A 125 10.40 -5.54 18.83
C ARG A 125 9.97 -4.10 19.17
N GLY A 126 10.46 -3.11 18.43
CA GLY A 126 10.15 -1.70 18.65
C GLY A 126 9.56 -1.00 17.43
N ALA A 127 9.34 -1.73 16.35
CA ALA A 127 8.70 -1.23 15.13
C ALA A 127 7.75 -2.31 14.59
N ASN A 128 6.47 -1.96 14.42
CA ASN A 128 5.42 -2.89 14.04
C ASN A 128 4.70 -2.42 12.77
N VAL A 129 4.43 -3.33 11.85
CA VAL A 129 3.59 -3.07 10.67
C VAL A 129 2.19 -3.58 10.95
N ILE A 130 1.20 -2.72 10.74
CA ILE A 130 -0.23 -3.00 10.90
C ILE A 130 -0.89 -2.94 9.53
N ALA A 131 -1.33 -4.10 9.04
CA ALA A 131 -2.14 -4.26 7.85
C ALA A 131 -3.44 -4.97 8.24
N LEU A 132 -4.53 -4.22 8.35
CA LEU A 132 -5.79 -4.79 8.81
C LEU A 132 -6.57 -5.40 7.64
N SER A 133 -7.08 -6.60 7.84
CA SER A 133 -8.01 -7.26 6.93
C SER A 133 -9.38 -6.56 6.88
N LYS A 134 -10.32 -7.09 6.12
CA LYS A 134 -11.72 -6.64 6.15
C LYS A 134 -12.26 -6.66 7.59
N PRO A 135 -13.12 -5.69 7.97
CA PRO A 135 -13.74 -5.69 9.28
C PRO A 135 -14.54 -6.97 9.53
N THR A 136 -14.39 -7.55 10.71
CA THR A 136 -15.28 -8.63 11.18
C THR A 136 -16.68 -8.08 11.44
N GLU A 137 -17.70 -8.95 11.59
CA GLU A 137 -19.05 -8.52 11.91
C GLU A 137 -19.11 -7.78 13.26
N ALA A 138 -18.30 -8.18 14.23
CA ALA A 138 -18.17 -7.48 15.50
C ALA A 138 -17.57 -6.06 15.31
N GLU A 139 -16.53 -5.92 14.50
CA GLU A 139 -15.89 -4.63 14.23
C GLU A 139 -16.80 -3.66 13.44
N LYS A 140 -17.71 -4.19 12.59
CA LYS A 140 -18.72 -3.38 11.89
C LYS A 140 -19.71 -2.71 12.84
N GLY A 141 -20.01 -3.36 13.97
CA GLY A 141 -20.88 -2.82 15.04
C GLY A 141 -20.15 -1.90 16.03
N GLN A 142 -18.86 -1.70 15.90
CA GLN A 142 -18.07 -0.85 16.77
C GLN A 142 -17.91 0.55 16.21
N TRP A 143 -17.47 1.48 17.05
CA TRP A 143 -17.00 2.77 16.55
C TRP A 143 -15.86 2.56 15.54
N TYR A 144 -15.96 3.21 14.39
CA TYR A 144 -15.11 2.94 13.23
C TYR A 144 -13.60 2.91 13.55
N PHE A 145 -13.11 3.84 14.36
CA PHE A 145 -11.69 3.94 14.69
C PHE A 145 -11.21 2.90 15.70
N GLN A 146 -12.12 2.20 16.39
CA GLN A 146 -11.76 1.28 17.48
C GLN A 146 -10.79 0.19 17.04
N ARG A 147 -10.98 -0.34 15.82
CA ARG A 147 -10.11 -1.37 15.27
C ARG A 147 -8.68 -0.89 14.99
N TYR A 148 -8.47 0.42 14.83
CA TYR A 148 -7.16 1.03 14.60
C TYR A 148 -6.50 1.47 15.91
N ILE A 149 -7.26 2.02 16.84
CA ILE A 149 -6.75 2.59 18.09
C ILE A 149 -6.01 1.55 18.94
N LYS A 150 -6.45 0.31 18.96
CA LYS A 150 -5.79 -0.78 19.69
C LYS A 150 -4.35 -1.05 19.23
N HIS A 151 -3.96 -0.57 18.05
CA HIS A 151 -2.64 -0.75 17.46
C HIS A 151 -1.76 0.51 17.53
N LEU A 152 -2.22 1.57 18.19
CA LEU A 152 -1.42 2.77 18.37
C LEU A 152 -0.17 2.48 19.20
N PRO A 153 0.96 3.21 18.94
CA PRO A 153 2.22 2.93 19.61
C PRO A 153 2.15 3.23 21.11
N THR A 154 2.76 2.38 21.90
CA THR A 154 3.12 2.67 23.29
C THR A 154 4.49 3.37 23.37
N ALA A 155 4.91 3.82 24.55
CA ALA A 155 6.18 4.53 24.75
C ALA A 155 7.37 3.69 24.24
N GLY A 156 8.18 4.27 23.38
CA GLY A 156 9.34 3.60 22.77
C GLY A 156 9.03 2.81 21.50
N GLU A 157 7.83 2.94 20.94
CA GLU A 157 7.41 2.18 19.75
C GLU A 157 7.15 3.05 18.52
N ILE A 158 7.38 2.42 17.36
CA ILE A 158 7.04 2.93 16.02
C ILE A 158 6.00 1.98 15.42
N VAL A 159 4.88 2.51 14.96
CA VAL A 159 3.83 1.75 14.26
C VAL A 159 3.69 2.28 12.85
N LEU A 160 3.74 1.37 11.87
CA LEU A 160 3.55 1.65 10.45
C LEU A 160 2.22 1.03 10.00
N PHE A 161 1.26 1.85 9.63
CA PHE A 161 0.00 1.39 9.06
C PHE A 161 0.12 1.25 7.54
N ASP A 162 -0.01 0.03 6.99
CA ASP A 162 -0.28 -0.21 5.57
C ASP A 162 -1.78 -0.05 5.33
N ARG A 163 -2.18 1.15 4.89
CA ARG A 163 -3.54 1.68 4.95
C ARG A 163 -4.02 1.88 6.40
N SER A 164 -4.84 2.87 6.61
CA SER A 164 -5.32 3.25 7.93
C SER A 164 -6.83 3.49 7.93
N TRP A 165 -7.29 4.27 8.89
CA TRP A 165 -8.68 4.73 8.94
C TRP A 165 -9.11 5.52 7.71
N TYR A 166 -8.19 6.02 6.89
CA TYR A 166 -8.50 6.65 5.60
C TYR A 166 -9.08 5.69 4.55
N ASN A 167 -9.13 4.39 4.83
CA ASN A 167 -9.92 3.44 4.03
C ASN A 167 -11.38 3.91 3.87
N ARG A 168 -11.99 4.54 4.90
CA ARG A 168 -13.36 5.07 4.85
C ARG A 168 -13.51 6.16 3.79
N ALA A 169 -12.57 7.11 3.71
CA ALA A 169 -12.57 8.15 2.70
C ALA A 169 -12.12 7.66 1.32
N GLY A 170 -11.30 6.60 1.27
CA GLY A 170 -10.75 6.03 0.05
C GLY A 170 -11.59 4.86 -0.47
N VAL A 171 -11.06 3.64 -0.29
CA VAL A 171 -11.62 2.42 -0.88
C VAL A 171 -13.08 2.18 -0.48
N GLU A 172 -13.46 2.41 0.78
CA GLU A 172 -14.83 2.16 1.24
C GLU A 172 -15.83 3.10 0.55
N ARG A 173 -15.49 4.38 0.42
CA ARG A 173 -16.30 5.38 -0.29
C ARG A 173 -16.40 5.06 -1.79
N VAL A 174 -15.27 4.84 -2.43
CA VAL A 174 -15.18 4.60 -3.89
C VAL A 174 -15.89 3.31 -4.31
N MET A 175 -15.80 2.27 -3.49
CA MET A 175 -16.40 0.96 -3.78
C MET A 175 -17.82 0.81 -3.24
N GLY A 176 -18.33 1.78 -2.49
CA GLY A 176 -19.67 1.73 -1.91
C GLY A 176 -19.78 0.78 -0.71
N PHE A 177 -18.70 0.62 0.05
CA PHE A 177 -18.68 -0.22 1.26
C PHE A 177 -19.10 0.53 2.52
N CYS A 178 -19.32 1.85 2.43
CA CYS A 178 -19.88 2.67 3.48
C CYS A 178 -21.03 3.52 2.94
N THR A 179 -21.93 3.92 3.82
CA THR A 179 -23.01 4.87 3.50
C THR A 179 -22.47 6.29 3.44
N ASP A 180 -23.27 7.21 2.88
CA ASP A 180 -22.95 8.64 2.86
C ASP A 180 -22.82 9.20 4.28
N ASP A 181 -23.71 8.82 5.19
CA ASP A 181 -23.69 9.26 6.59
C ASP A 181 -22.42 8.82 7.30
N GLU A 182 -21.99 7.55 7.11
CA GLU A 182 -20.73 7.03 7.67
C GLU A 182 -19.50 7.77 7.12
N TYR A 183 -19.52 8.11 5.83
CA TYR A 183 -18.45 8.88 5.19
C TYR A 183 -18.38 10.30 5.76
N TYR A 184 -19.49 11.03 5.78
CA TYR A 184 -19.50 12.40 6.29
C TYR A 184 -19.17 12.48 7.79
N GLU A 185 -19.61 11.51 8.57
CA GLU A 185 -19.24 11.41 9.98
C GLU A 185 -17.74 11.16 10.15
N PHE A 186 -17.18 10.26 9.34
CA PHE A 186 -15.73 10.04 9.30
C PHE A 186 -14.95 11.32 8.97
N MET A 187 -15.38 12.10 7.97
CA MET A 187 -14.70 13.34 7.57
C MET A 187 -14.65 14.38 8.69
N LYS A 188 -15.62 14.37 9.59
CA LYS A 188 -15.62 15.21 10.81
C LYS A 188 -14.72 14.65 11.90
N GLN A 189 -14.84 13.36 12.17
CA GLN A 189 -14.17 12.71 13.31
C GLN A 189 -12.66 12.49 13.07
N ALA A 190 -12.23 12.23 11.83
CA ALA A 190 -10.82 11.90 11.57
C ALA A 190 -9.87 13.05 11.97
N PRO A 191 -10.10 14.32 11.62
CA PRO A 191 -9.26 15.42 12.08
C PRO A 191 -9.29 15.63 13.60
N GLU A 192 -10.42 15.33 14.26
CA GLU A 192 -10.53 15.42 15.71
C GLU A 192 -9.72 14.33 16.41
N LEU A 193 -9.82 13.09 15.94
CA LEU A 193 -9.01 11.98 16.43
C LEU A 193 -7.51 12.29 16.29
N GLU A 194 -7.09 12.72 15.11
CA GLU A 194 -5.68 13.02 14.85
C GLU A 194 -5.15 14.15 15.76
N ARG A 195 -5.96 15.19 15.98
CA ARG A 195 -5.61 16.24 16.95
C ARG A 195 -5.46 15.70 18.36
N MET A 196 -6.32 14.78 18.79
CA MET A 196 -6.20 14.13 20.10
C MET A 196 -4.92 13.28 20.19
N LEU A 197 -4.60 12.51 19.16
CA LEU A 197 -3.37 11.71 19.11
C LEU A 197 -2.13 12.57 19.20
N VAL A 198 -2.05 13.65 18.42
CA VAL A 198 -0.92 14.58 18.44
C VAL A 198 -0.81 15.28 19.80
N ARG A 199 -1.91 15.75 20.38
CA ARG A 199 -1.92 16.37 21.73
C ARG A 199 -1.52 15.38 22.81
N SER A 200 -1.78 14.10 22.64
CA SER A 200 -1.33 13.06 23.56
C SER A 200 0.18 12.79 23.48
N GLY A 201 0.89 13.42 22.51
CA GLY A 201 2.31 13.26 22.29
C GLY A 201 2.71 12.22 21.26
N ILE A 202 1.74 11.63 20.51
CA ILE A 202 2.04 10.76 19.37
C ILE A 202 2.53 11.64 18.22
N LYS A 203 3.68 11.29 17.64
CA LYS A 203 4.19 11.89 16.41
C LYS A 203 3.55 11.17 15.24
N LEU A 204 2.62 11.85 14.56
CA LEU A 204 1.82 11.31 13.47
C LEU A 204 2.39 11.78 12.13
N PHE A 205 2.72 10.83 11.25
CA PHE A 205 3.17 11.07 9.88
C PHE A 205 2.23 10.40 8.89
N LYS A 206 1.90 11.11 7.80
CA LYS A 206 1.05 10.59 6.73
C LYS A 206 1.79 10.70 5.41
N PHE A 207 1.99 9.57 4.73
CA PHE A 207 2.56 9.51 3.40
C PHE A 207 1.48 9.14 2.41
N TRP A 208 1.33 9.95 1.37
CA TRP A 208 0.46 9.65 0.26
C TRP A 208 1.27 9.24 -0.96
N PHE A 209 1.02 8.03 -1.46
CA PHE A 209 1.68 7.48 -2.64
C PHE A 209 0.80 7.66 -3.87
N SER A 210 1.30 8.40 -4.83
CA SER A 210 0.67 8.58 -6.14
C SER A 210 1.36 7.72 -7.19
N VAL A 211 0.59 7.35 -8.21
CA VAL A 211 1.06 6.67 -9.41
C VAL A 211 0.20 7.17 -10.57
N SER A 212 0.73 7.26 -11.79
CA SER A 212 -0.09 7.57 -12.97
C SER A 212 -0.97 6.37 -13.32
N ARG A 213 -2.05 6.61 -14.08
CA ARG A 213 -2.94 5.53 -14.52
C ARG A 213 -2.20 4.51 -15.37
N LYS A 214 -1.37 4.97 -16.32
CA LYS A 214 -0.58 4.09 -17.18
C LYS A 214 0.40 3.23 -16.39
N GLU A 215 1.13 3.84 -15.48
CA GLU A 215 2.07 3.13 -14.63
C GLU A 215 1.36 2.13 -13.70
N GLN A 216 0.16 2.44 -13.20
CA GLN A 216 -0.63 1.50 -12.41
C GLN A 216 -1.03 0.28 -13.23
N VAL A 217 -1.51 0.47 -14.47
CA VAL A 217 -1.83 -0.61 -15.40
C VAL A 217 -0.60 -1.48 -15.67
N THR A 218 0.56 -0.87 -15.95
CA THR A 218 1.82 -1.60 -16.15
C THR A 218 2.19 -2.45 -14.94
N ARG A 219 2.05 -1.91 -13.72
CA ARG A 219 2.33 -2.65 -12.48
C ARG A 219 1.34 -3.78 -12.22
N PHE A 220 0.07 -3.61 -12.57
CA PHE A 220 -0.91 -4.70 -12.49
C PHE A 220 -0.64 -5.78 -13.54
N THR A 221 -0.23 -5.40 -14.76
CA THR A 221 0.19 -6.34 -15.80
C THR A 221 1.39 -7.16 -15.33
N ILE A 222 2.39 -6.53 -14.74
CA ILE A 222 3.54 -7.24 -14.13
C ILE A 222 3.07 -8.21 -13.05
N ARG A 223 2.16 -7.81 -12.15
CA ARG A 223 1.62 -8.71 -11.12
C ARG A 223 0.89 -9.90 -11.71
N ARG A 224 0.20 -9.72 -12.84
CA ARG A 224 -0.51 -10.79 -13.53
C ARG A 224 0.44 -11.80 -14.19
N ILE A 225 1.54 -11.33 -14.78
CA ILE A 225 2.49 -12.15 -15.54
C ILE A 225 3.50 -12.84 -14.61
N ASP A 226 3.99 -12.13 -13.58
CA ASP A 226 5.04 -12.61 -12.69
C ASP A 226 4.48 -13.56 -11.62
N PRO A 227 4.78 -14.86 -11.65
CA PRO A 227 4.25 -15.84 -10.70
C PRO A 227 4.49 -15.50 -9.24
N VAL A 228 5.61 -14.80 -8.93
CA VAL A 228 5.96 -14.38 -7.55
C VAL A 228 5.08 -13.23 -7.05
N ARG A 229 4.34 -12.56 -7.96
CA ARG A 229 3.51 -11.38 -7.66
C ARG A 229 2.02 -11.58 -7.91
N GLN A 230 1.62 -12.69 -8.53
CA GLN A 230 0.21 -12.95 -8.85
C GLN A 230 -0.70 -12.85 -7.61
N TRP A 231 -0.26 -13.37 -6.48
CA TRP A 231 -0.99 -13.28 -5.22
C TRP A 231 -1.29 -11.86 -4.73
N LYS A 232 -0.58 -10.84 -5.26
CA LYS A 232 -0.80 -9.42 -4.94
C LYS A 232 -1.87 -8.77 -5.80
N LEU A 233 -2.35 -9.45 -6.83
CA LEU A 233 -3.38 -8.94 -7.71
C LEU A 233 -4.73 -9.44 -7.21
N SER A 234 -5.56 -8.51 -6.76
CA SER A 234 -6.92 -8.81 -6.29
C SER A 234 -7.97 -8.32 -7.27
N PRO A 235 -9.20 -8.87 -7.25
CA PRO A 235 -10.32 -8.32 -8.02
C PRO A 235 -10.57 -6.83 -7.72
N MET A 236 -10.25 -6.38 -6.52
CA MET A 236 -10.36 -4.97 -6.12
C MET A 236 -9.37 -4.08 -6.86
N ASP A 237 -8.16 -4.59 -7.13
CA ASP A 237 -7.15 -3.85 -7.90
C ASP A 237 -7.67 -3.56 -9.32
N LEU A 238 -8.25 -4.57 -9.96
CA LEU A 238 -8.84 -4.42 -11.31
C LEU A 238 -10.03 -3.46 -11.30
N ALA A 239 -10.96 -3.62 -10.36
CA ALA A 239 -12.11 -2.71 -10.21
C ALA A 239 -11.69 -1.26 -9.89
N SER A 240 -10.49 -1.04 -9.37
CA SER A 240 -9.96 0.31 -9.09
C SER A 240 -9.60 1.09 -10.35
N LEU A 241 -9.25 0.41 -11.45
CA LEU A 241 -8.90 1.05 -12.73
C LEU A 241 -10.07 1.80 -13.34
N ASP A 242 -11.28 1.24 -13.27
CA ASP A 242 -12.50 1.84 -13.79
C ASP A 242 -13.00 3.01 -12.92
N ARG A 243 -12.47 3.11 -11.71
CA ARG A 243 -12.86 4.14 -10.73
C ARG A 243 -11.76 5.15 -10.46
N TRP A 244 -10.85 5.31 -11.40
CA TRP A 244 -9.69 6.18 -11.28
C TRP A 244 -10.04 7.60 -10.82
N ASP A 245 -11.05 8.23 -11.45
CA ASP A 245 -11.47 9.60 -11.16
C ASP A 245 -12.10 9.69 -9.77
N LYS A 246 -12.93 8.70 -9.38
CA LYS A 246 -13.52 8.65 -8.02
C LYS A 246 -12.44 8.55 -6.93
N TYR A 247 -11.35 7.86 -7.18
CA TYR A 247 -10.21 7.85 -6.26
C TYR A 247 -9.48 9.19 -6.21
N THR A 248 -9.46 9.94 -7.31
CA THR A 248 -8.90 11.30 -7.33
C THR A 248 -9.77 12.22 -6.50
N GLU A 249 -11.08 12.22 -6.72
CA GLU A 249 -12.07 13.00 -5.94
C GLU A 249 -11.97 12.68 -4.44
N ALA A 250 -11.90 11.39 -4.09
CA ALA A 250 -11.78 10.94 -2.70
C ALA A 250 -10.47 11.38 -2.03
N LYS A 251 -9.40 11.56 -2.80
CA LYS A 251 -8.13 12.09 -2.31
C LYS A 251 -8.19 13.60 -2.05
N GLU A 252 -8.91 14.33 -2.88
CA GLU A 252 -8.95 15.79 -2.85
C GLU A 252 -9.97 16.35 -1.84
N ALA A 253 -10.91 15.51 -1.38
CA ALA A 253 -11.89 15.84 -0.35
C ALA A 253 -11.27 15.86 1.05
#